data_7c1888ca41bc013de8684ddc73308e5e
#
_entry.id   7c1888ca41bc013de8684ddc73308e5e
#
_cell.length_a   1.000
_cell.length_b   1.000
_cell.length_c   1.000
_cell.angle_alpha   90.00
_cell.angle_beta   90.00
_cell.angle_gamma   90.00
#
_symmetry.space_group_name_H-M   'P 1'
#
loop_
_entity.id
_entity.type
_entity.pdbx_description
1 polymer ?
#
loop_
_entity_poly.entity_id
_entity_poly.type
_entity_poly.pdbx_seq_one_letter_code
_entity_poly.pdbx_strand_id
1 'polypeptide(L)'
;LEEQGYTIVDNMIEHEFLDAIKASVTAIFNKQIEYTKSKDIIDLFKNHNDRFANCTKHAQWNLQLHHLGVMLGYKIAKCMIEPQISICTRPVIYFNNKEIAEKEVQHTTPAHQDSKSMQGSSDAIVCWVPLISITEDLGCLQVVPKSHKQGDLTKSIHEGFGLVEDSEFKFESVKVKKGSVLVFDSNLVHKSGDIKEGTRWSAHFRFNNMYDPEYIIKGYPHNYAPKGKL
;
A
#
# COMPACT_ATOMS: atom_id res chain seq x y z
N LEU A 1 12.08 6.22 12.03
CA LEU A 1 12.13 5.14 11.05
C LEU A 1 13.25 4.15 11.40
N GLU A 2 14.49 4.60 11.56
CA GLU A 2 15.67 3.77 11.80
C GLU A 2 15.55 2.78 12.97
N GLU A 3 14.93 3.18 14.08
CA GLU A 3 14.83 2.31 15.25
C GLU A 3 13.74 1.26 15.13
N GLN A 4 12.55 1.66 14.72
CA GLN A 4 11.36 0.81 14.73
C GLN A 4 11.01 0.23 13.34
N GLY A 5 11.55 0.80 12.27
CA GLY A 5 11.20 0.47 10.90
C GLY A 5 9.95 1.19 10.38
N TYR A 6 9.28 1.97 11.22
CA TYR A 6 8.13 2.78 10.82
C TYR A 6 8.01 4.05 11.66
N THR A 7 7.25 5.01 11.14
CA THR A 7 6.88 6.24 11.83
C THR A 7 5.55 6.78 11.28
N ILE A 8 4.84 7.58 12.07
CA ILE A 8 3.65 8.30 11.61
C ILE A 8 4.02 9.78 11.51
N VAL A 9 3.73 10.36 10.36
CA VAL A 9 3.84 11.81 10.12
C VAL A 9 2.43 12.37 10.19
N ASP A 10 2.13 13.07 11.29
CA ASP A 10 0.80 13.61 11.53
C ASP A 10 0.53 14.90 10.75
N ASN A 11 -0.75 15.14 10.42
CA ASN A 11 -1.25 16.37 9.80
C ASN A 11 -0.50 16.75 8.51
N MET A 12 -0.13 15.75 7.71
CA MET A 12 0.68 15.92 6.50
C MET A 12 -0.16 16.31 5.29
N ILE A 13 -1.42 15.88 5.25
CA ILE A 13 -2.31 16.02 4.11
C ILE A 13 -3.63 16.63 4.57
N GLU A 14 -4.10 17.64 3.85
CA GLU A 14 -5.38 18.27 4.11
C GLU A 14 -6.54 17.28 3.87
N HIS A 15 -7.52 17.32 4.76
CA HIS A 15 -8.66 16.39 4.73
C HIS A 15 -9.48 16.54 3.46
N GLU A 16 -9.70 17.76 3.01
CA GLU A 16 -10.44 18.09 1.80
C GLU A 16 -9.80 17.49 0.56
N PHE A 17 -8.45 17.45 0.51
CA PHE A 17 -7.74 16.83 -0.61
C PHE A 17 -7.94 15.30 -0.63
N LEU A 18 -7.90 14.64 0.54
CA LEU A 18 -8.19 13.22 0.66
C LEU A 18 -9.66 12.90 0.33
N ASP A 19 -10.60 13.76 0.70
CA ASP A 19 -12.01 13.63 0.33
C ASP A 19 -12.21 13.75 -1.17
N ALA A 20 -11.53 14.68 -1.82
CA ALA A 20 -11.57 14.83 -3.28
C ALA A 20 -11.03 13.60 -4.00
N ILE A 21 -9.92 12.99 -3.52
CA ILE A 21 -9.40 11.72 -4.04
C ILE A 21 -10.44 10.61 -3.89
N LYS A 22 -10.99 10.45 -2.69
CA LYS A 22 -11.98 9.41 -2.39
C LYS A 22 -13.22 9.57 -3.27
N ALA A 23 -13.74 10.79 -3.40
CA ALA A 23 -14.90 11.08 -4.25
C ALA A 23 -14.62 10.77 -5.72
N SER A 24 -13.46 11.17 -6.24
CA SER A 24 -13.05 10.91 -7.62
C SER A 24 -12.93 9.42 -7.91
N VAL A 25 -12.33 8.65 -7.00
CA VAL A 25 -12.22 7.19 -7.11
C VAL A 25 -13.59 6.53 -7.02
N THR A 26 -14.42 6.95 -6.06
CA THR A 26 -15.78 6.41 -5.89
C THR A 26 -16.64 6.65 -7.14
N ALA A 27 -16.46 7.79 -7.81
CA ALA A 27 -17.19 8.09 -9.04
C ALA A 27 -16.96 7.05 -10.16
N ILE A 28 -15.76 6.46 -10.24
CA ILE A 28 -15.46 5.39 -11.20
C ILE A 28 -16.34 4.18 -10.95
N PHE A 29 -16.46 3.77 -9.68
CA PHE A 29 -17.30 2.64 -9.29
C PHE A 29 -18.79 2.96 -9.50
N ASN A 30 -19.23 4.15 -9.13
CA ASN A 30 -20.62 4.56 -9.28
C ASN A 30 -21.09 4.50 -10.74
N LYS A 31 -20.24 4.85 -11.71
CA LYS A 31 -20.57 4.71 -13.13
C LYS A 31 -20.78 3.27 -13.56
N GLN A 32 -20.02 2.33 -13.00
CA GLN A 32 -20.21 0.91 -13.28
C GLN A 32 -21.42 0.33 -12.53
N ILE A 33 -21.67 0.78 -11.32
CA ILE A 33 -22.88 0.42 -10.56
C ILE A 33 -24.15 0.84 -11.35
N GLU A 34 -24.18 2.08 -11.84
CA GLU A 34 -25.26 2.61 -12.68
C GLU A 34 -25.44 1.77 -13.97
N TYR A 35 -24.34 1.49 -14.67
CA TYR A 35 -24.36 0.72 -15.93
C TYR A 35 -24.84 -0.72 -15.73
N THR A 36 -24.38 -1.40 -14.69
CA THR A 36 -24.69 -2.81 -14.39
C THR A 36 -26.01 -2.97 -13.63
N LYS A 37 -26.59 -1.87 -13.14
CA LYS A 37 -27.75 -1.86 -12.23
C LYS A 37 -27.46 -2.59 -10.90
N SER A 38 -26.19 -2.62 -10.49
CA SER A 38 -25.80 -3.13 -9.19
C SER A 38 -26.37 -2.25 -8.07
N LYS A 39 -26.62 -2.82 -6.90
CA LYS A 39 -27.13 -2.09 -5.73
C LYS A 39 -26.07 -1.17 -5.13
N ASP A 40 -24.87 -1.67 -5.06
CA ASP A 40 -23.71 -0.99 -4.47
C ASP A 40 -22.38 -1.60 -4.99
N ILE A 41 -21.26 -1.17 -4.42
CA ILE A 41 -19.93 -1.62 -4.81
C ILE A 41 -19.69 -3.10 -4.44
N ILE A 42 -20.33 -3.61 -3.41
CA ILE A 42 -20.20 -5.03 -3.01
C ILE A 42 -20.99 -5.92 -3.98
N ASP A 43 -22.16 -5.47 -4.39
CA ASP A 43 -22.96 -6.15 -5.41
C ASP A 43 -22.21 -6.14 -6.78
N LEU A 44 -21.56 -5.04 -7.13
CA LEU A 44 -20.66 -4.96 -8.30
C LEU A 44 -19.52 -5.99 -8.19
N PHE A 45 -18.87 -6.07 -7.03
CA PHE A 45 -17.82 -7.07 -6.77
C PHE A 45 -18.32 -8.50 -6.91
N LYS A 46 -19.48 -8.83 -6.32
CA LYS A 46 -20.04 -10.19 -6.32
C LYS A 46 -20.50 -10.66 -7.70
N ASN A 47 -21.15 -9.78 -8.44
CA ASN A 47 -21.88 -10.15 -9.66
C ASN A 47 -21.17 -9.69 -10.96
N HIS A 48 -20.20 -8.75 -10.86
CA HIS A 48 -19.48 -8.19 -11.98
C HIS A 48 -17.98 -7.97 -11.62
N ASN A 49 -17.33 -9.03 -11.12
CA ASN A 49 -15.96 -8.93 -10.58
C ASN A 49 -14.95 -8.36 -11.57
N ASP A 50 -15.01 -8.74 -12.85
CA ASP A 50 -14.12 -8.18 -13.89
C ASP A 50 -14.23 -6.64 -13.98
N ARG A 51 -15.45 -6.11 -13.87
CA ARG A 51 -15.70 -4.67 -13.88
C ARG A 51 -15.19 -4.00 -12.62
N PHE A 52 -15.43 -4.62 -11.45
CA PHE A 52 -14.88 -4.16 -10.19
C PHE A 52 -13.34 -4.11 -10.25
N ALA A 53 -12.70 -5.17 -10.70
CA ALA A 53 -11.24 -5.23 -10.87
C ALA A 53 -10.72 -4.16 -11.83
N ASN A 54 -11.42 -3.92 -12.95
CA ASN A 54 -11.07 -2.87 -13.89
C ASN A 54 -11.23 -1.47 -13.28
N CYS A 55 -12.28 -1.23 -12.48
CA CYS A 55 -12.43 0.03 -11.72
C CYS A 55 -11.26 0.24 -10.78
N THR A 56 -10.87 -0.79 -10.02
CA THR A 56 -9.72 -0.73 -9.10
C THR A 56 -8.42 -0.41 -9.83
N LYS A 57 -8.16 -1.08 -10.97
CA LYS A 57 -6.99 -0.80 -11.80
C LYS A 57 -7.01 0.63 -12.37
N HIS A 58 -8.17 1.07 -12.86
CA HIS A 58 -8.32 2.40 -13.45
C HIS A 58 -8.18 3.50 -12.38
N ALA A 59 -8.70 3.29 -11.18
CA ALA A 59 -8.56 4.22 -10.07
C ALA A 59 -7.12 4.56 -9.71
N GLN A 60 -6.18 3.62 -9.94
CA GLN A 60 -4.75 3.82 -9.69
C GLN A 60 -4.12 4.86 -10.63
N TRP A 61 -4.77 5.18 -11.76
CA TRP A 61 -4.35 6.21 -12.70
C TRP A 61 -4.97 7.58 -12.44
N ASN A 62 -5.68 7.73 -11.31
CA ASN A 62 -6.26 9.00 -10.91
C ASN A 62 -5.17 10.06 -10.74
N LEU A 63 -5.36 11.22 -11.39
CA LEU A 63 -4.37 12.30 -11.41
C LEU A 63 -4.07 12.86 -10.00
N GLN A 64 -5.08 12.94 -9.13
CA GLN A 64 -4.91 13.44 -7.76
C GLN A 64 -4.08 12.47 -6.92
N LEU A 65 -4.21 11.15 -7.13
CA LEU A 65 -3.33 10.16 -6.50
C LEU A 65 -1.87 10.32 -6.96
N HIS A 66 -1.63 10.54 -8.25
CA HIS A 66 -0.27 10.80 -8.74
C HIS A 66 0.30 12.10 -8.18
N HIS A 67 -0.51 13.15 -8.11
CA HIS A 67 -0.11 14.40 -7.46
C HIS A 67 0.26 14.19 -5.99
N LEU A 68 -0.54 13.42 -5.24
CA LEU A 68 -0.22 13.04 -3.86
C LEU A 68 1.11 12.29 -3.78
N GLY A 69 1.36 11.35 -4.69
CA GLY A 69 2.63 10.61 -4.73
C GLY A 69 3.84 11.54 -4.93
N VAL A 70 3.76 12.49 -5.86
CA VAL A 70 4.81 13.49 -6.08
C VAL A 70 5.02 14.35 -4.83
N MET A 71 3.94 14.82 -4.20
CA MET A 71 4.00 15.62 -2.97
C MET A 71 4.66 14.86 -1.83
N LEU A 72 4.31 13.59 -1.61
CA LEU A 72 4.92 12.73 -0.60
C LEU A 72 6.40 12.48 -0.90
N GLY A 73 6.76 12.31 -2.17
CA GLY A 73 8.16 12.21 -2.60
C GLY A 73 8.97 13.39 -2.11
N TYR A 74 8.51 14.60 -2.38
CA TYR A 74 9.23 15.82 -1.97
C TYR A 74 9.20 16.09 -0.47
N LYS A 75 8.11 15.81 0.21
CA LYS A 75 7.96 16.18 1.62
C LYS A 75 8.46 15.11 2.60
N ILE A 76 8.40 13.85 2.23
CA ILE A 76 8.76 12.72 3.10
C ILE A 76 9.97 11.96 2.56
N ALA A 77 9.86 11.39 1.37
CA ALA A 77 10.89 10.49 0.87
C ALA A 77 12.25 11.18 0.72
N LYS A 78 12.26 12.42 0.25
CA LYS A 78 13.48 13.24 0.13
C LYS A 78 14.20 13.47 1.47
N CYS A 79 13.50 13.42 2.59
CA CYS A 79 14.11 13.57 3.92
C CYS A 79 14.63 12.26 4.50
N MET A 80 14.27 11.12 3.91
CA MET A 80 14.57 9.79 4.41
C MET A 80 15.49 9.01 3.49
N ILE A 81 15.49 9.34 2.20
CA ILE A 81 16.29 8.71 1.16
C ILE A 81 17.12 9.80 0.48
N GLU A 82 18.42 9.72 0.57
CA GLU A 82 19.37 10.66 -0.06
C GLU A 82 19.70 10.26 -1.49
N PRO A 83 20.12 11.23 -2.30
CA PRO A 83 19.51 12.52 -2.61
C PRO A 83 18.59 12.44 -3.83
N GLN A 84 18.58 11.30 -4.51
CA GLN A 84 17.82 11.04 -5.74
C GLN A 84 16.77 9.97 -5.51
N ILE A 85 15.56 10.43 -5.36
CA ILE A 85 14.40 9.55 -5.20
C ILE A 85 13.70 9.30 -6.53
N SER A 86 13.17 8.11 -6.68
CA SER A 86 12.24 7.76 -7.74
C SER A 86 10.95 7.17 -7.17
N ILE A 87 9.85 7.35 -7.90
CA ILE A 87 8.61 6.62 -7.63
C ILE A 87 8.84 5.18 -8.09
N CYS A 88 8.68 4.23 -7.17
CA CYS A 88 8.91 2.83 -7.44
C CYS A 88 7.85 2.24 -8.35
N THR A 89 6.57 2.58 -8.12
CA THR A 89 5.43 2.07 -8.88
C THR A 89 4.30 3.09 -8.87
N ARG A 90 3.31 2.91 -9.75
CA ARG A 90 2.07 3.68 -9.67
C ARG A 90 1.46 3.58 -8.27
N PRO A 91 0.71 4.60 -7.83
CA PRO A 91 -0.05 4.52 -6.58
C PRO A 91 -0.95 3.28 -6.59
N VAL A 92 -1.04 2.60 -5.46
CA VAL A 92 -1.97 1.49 -5.28
C VAL A 92 -3.06 1.95 -4.33
N ILE A 93 -4.31 1.89 -4.77
CA ILE A 93 -5.46 2.20 -3.92
C ILE A 93 -6.19 0.92 -3.54
N TYR A 94 -6.51 0.81 -2.27
CA TYR A 94 -7.27 -0.29 -1.73
C TYR A 94 -8.63 0.17 -1.21
N PHE A 95 -9.62 -0.57 -1.60
CA PHE A 95 -10.97 -0.55 -1.07
C PHE A 95 -11.23 -1.89 -0.41
N ASN A 96 -11.14 -1.96 0.89
CA ASN A 96 -11.25 -3.21 1.63
C ASN A 96 -12.43 -3.19 2.58
N ASN A 97 -13.25 -4.22 2.50
CA ASN A 97 -14.24 -4.54 3.52
C ASN A 97 -14.23 -6.05 3.79
N LYS A 98 -14.96 -6.49 4.80
CA LYS A 98 -14.96 -7.89 5.22
C LYS A 98 -15.29 -8.86 4.07
N GLU A 99 -16.32 -8.56 3.27
CA GLU A 99 -16.80 -9.45 2.21
C GLU A 99 -15.82 -9.59 1.04
N ILE A 100 -15.07 -8.54 0.73
CA ILE A 100 -14.02 -8.56 -0.29
C ILE A 100 -12.77 -9.26 0.27
N ALA A 101 -12.40 -8.94 1.51
CA ALA A 101 -11.23 -9.48 2.20
C ALA A 101 -11.28 -11.00 2.35
N GLU A 102 -12.45 -11.59 2.55
CA GLU A 102 -12.63 -13.04 2.65
C GLU A 102 -12.39 -13.79 1.33
N LYS A 103 -12.43 -13.09 0.19
CA LYS A 103 -12.37 -13.71 -1.14
C LYS A 103 -11.07 -13.45 -1.90
N GLU A 104 -10.36 -12.39 -1.58
CA GLU A 104 -9.19 -11.97 -2.33
C GLU A 104 -8.00 -11.63 -1.41
N VAL A 105 -6.91 -12.37 -1.58
CA VAL A 105 -5.64 -12.20 -0.82
C VAL A 105 -5.10 -10.78 -0.92
N GLN A 106 -5.28 -10.11 -2.06
CA GLN A 106 -4.84 -8.72 -2.26
C GLN A 106 -5.53 -7.74 -1.30
N HIS A 107 -6.72 -8.08 -0.80
CA HIS A 107 -7.49 -7.25 0.13
C HIS A 107 -7.27 -7.62 1.60
N THR A 108 -6.66 -8.78 1.86
CA THR A 108 -6.20 -9.21 3.20
C THR A 108 -4.77 -9.72 3.05
N THR A 109 -3.84 -8.81 2.86
CA THR A 109 -2.45 -9.18 2.61
C THR A 109 -1.87 -9.87 3.84
N PRO A 110 -1.40 -11.13 3.71
CA PRO A 110 -0.76 -11.88 4.79
C PRO A 110 0.57 -11.23 5.20
N ALA A 111 1.21 -11.76 6.23
CA ALA A 111 2.50 -11.26 6.70
C ALA A 111 3.56 -11.32 5.59
N HIS A 112 4.18 -10.19 5.28
CA HIS A 112 5.13 -10.06 4.19
C HIS A 112 6.10 -8.90 4.39
N GLN A 113 7.11 -8.85 3.51
CA GLN A 113 7.99 -7.70 3.30
C GLN A 113 7.78 -7.16 1.88
N ASP A 114 7.59 -5.85 1.75
CA ASP A 114 7.36 -5.19 0.45
C ASP A 114 8.60 -5.24 -0.46
N SER A 115 9.81 -5.30 0.09
CA SER A 115 11.08 -5.31 -0.65
C SER A 115 11.14 -6.38 -1.74
N LYS A 116 10.52 -7.54 -1.53
CA LYS A 116 10.49 -8.64 -2.51
C LYS A 116 9.66 -8.32 -3.75
N SER A 117 8.52 -7.68 -3.57
CA SER A 117 7.65 -7.27 -4.68
C SER A 117 8.15 -5.98 -5.34
N MET A 118 8.73 -5.08 -4.55
CA MET A 118 9.25 -3.82 -5.04
C MET A 118 10.52 -3.99 -5.87
N GLN A 119 11.40 -4.93 -5.49
CA GLN A 119 12.73 -5.09 -6.08
C GLN A 119 13.52 -3.77 -6.13
N GLY A 120 13.26 -2.89 -5.18
CA GLY A 120 13.79 -1.53 -5.10
C GLY A 120 15.16 -1.43 -4.44
N SER A 121 15.51 -0.22 -4.05
CA SER A 121 16.71 0.07 -3.26
C SER A 121 16.64 -0.57 -1.88
N SER A 122 17.80 -0.76 -1.24
CA SER A 122 17.88 -1.36 0.10
C SER A 122 17.23 -0.51 1.19
N ASP A 123 17.17 0.80 0.97
CA ASP A 123 16.56 1.82 1.82
C ASP A 123 15.19 2.30 1.30
N ALA A 124 14.55 1.51 0.44
CA ALA A 124 13.23 1.84 -0.11
C ALA A 124 12.17 1.98 0.99
N ILE A 125 11.28 2.95 0.83
CA ILE A 125 10.21 3.23 1.78
C ILE A 125 8.83 3.16 1.16
N VAL A 126 7.87 2.88 2.02
CA VAL A 126 6.44 2.89 1.70
C VAL A 126 5.75 4.00 2.49
N CYS A 127 4.98 4.84 1.80
CA CYS A 127 4.06 5.78 2.41
C CYS A 127 2.64 5.22 2.29
N TRP A 128 2.07 4.84 3.40
CA TRP A 128 0.70 4.36 3.50
C TRP A 128 -0.21 5.50 3.97
N VAL A 129 -1.18 5.86 3.14
CA VAL A 129 -2.08 7.00 3.36
C VAL A 129 -3.51 6.52 3.54
N PRO A 130 -4.11 6.67 4.72
CA PRO A 130 -5.53 6.42 4.91
C PRO A 130 -6.36 7.57 4.35
N LEU A 131 -7.38 7.26 3.55
CA LEU A 131 -8.33 8.25 3.05
C LEU A 131 -9.46 8.54 4.08
N ILE A 132 -9.52 7.75 5.14
CA ILE A 132 -10.37 7.91 6.32
C ILE A 132 -9.53 7.54 7.54
N SER A 133 -9.95 7.94 8.74
CA SER A 133 -9.26 7.47 9.96
C SER A 133 -9.43 5.97 10.13
N ILE A 134 -8.32 5.25 10.34
CA ILE A 134 -8.30 3.80 10.42
C ILE A 134 -8.13 3.36 11.87
N THR A 135 -9.08 2.55 12.33
CA THR A 135 -9.13 1.91 13.65
C THR A 135 -8.81 0.42 13.54
N GLU A 136 -8.74 -0.26 14.67
CA GLU A 136 -8.59 -1.73 14.68
C GLU A 136 -9.77 -2.45 14.00
N ASP A 137 -10.99 -1.96 14.19
CA ASP A 137 -12.17 -2.58 13.60
C ASP A 137 -12.26 -2.40 12.07
N LEU A 138 -11.58 -1.38 11.55
CA LEU A 138 -11.35 -1.18 10.11
C LEU A 138 -10.10 -1.90 9.58
N GLY A 139 -9.48 -2.77 10.39
CA GLY A 139 -8.32 -3.56 9.98
C GLY A 139 -7.08 -2.71 9.73
N CYS A 140 -6.63 -1.93 10.73
CA CYS A 140 -5.39 -1.17 10.62
C CYS A 140 -4.21 -2.09 10.30
N LEU A 141 -3.14 -1.52 9.72
CA LEU A 141 -1.93 -2.30 9.49
C LEU A 141 -1.37 -2.81 10.82
N GLN A 142 -0.88 -4.04 10.77
CA GLN A 142 -0.13 -4.67 11.86
C GLN A 142 1.32 -4.81 11.42
N VAL A 143 2.24 -4.39 12.27
CA VAL A 143 3.68 -4.37 11.98
C VAL A 143 4.46 -5.14 13.02
N VAL A 144 5.65 -5.60 12.66
CA VAL A 144 6.62 -6.16 13.60
C VAL A 144 7.75 -5.13 13.78
N PRO A 145 7.76 -4.35 14.87
CA PRO A 145 8.80 -3.36 15.10
C PRO A 145 10.20 -3.97 15.03
N LYS A 146 11.14 -3.25 14.41
CA LYS A 146 12.55 -3.63 14.26
C LYS A 146 12.82 -4.80 13.30
N SER A 147 11.81 -5.43 12.72
CA SER A 147 12.01 -6.56 11.79
C SER A 147 12.79 -6.17 10.52
N HIS A 148 12.73 -4.90 10.09
CA HIS A 148 13.52 -4.39 8.96
C HIS A 148 15.03 -4.56 9.14
N LYS A 149 15.53 -4.63 10.38
CA LYS A 149 16.95 -4.84 10.71
C LYS A 149 17.41 -6.30 10.56
N GLN A 150 16.48 -7.23 10.36
CA GLN A 150 16.78 -8.67 10.25
C GLN A 150 17.00 -9.10 8.80
N GLY A 151 16.93 -8.17 7.84
CA GLY A 151 17.10 -8.46 6.42
C GLY A 151 15.90 -9.18 5.82
N ASP A 152 16.17 -10.04 4.86
CA ASP A 152 15.15 -10.82 4.15
C ASP A 152 14.67 -12.02 4.97
N LEU A 153 13.43 -11.96 5.40
CA LEU A 153 12.75 -13.01 6.19
C LEU A 153 11.77 -13.84 5.35
N THR A 154 11.78 -13.67 4.04
CA THR A 154 10.86 -14.33 3.12
C THR A 154 11.03 -15.85 3.12
N LYS A 155 9.97 -16.60 3.39
CA LYS A 155 9.92 -18.06 3.33
C LYS A 155 9.36 -18.58 1.99
N SER A 156 8.43 -17.84 1.40
CA SER A 156 7.81 -18.19 0.12
C SER A 156 7.40 -16.95 -0.66
N ILE A 157 7.09 -17.14 -1.95
CA ILE A 157 6.55 -16.08 -2.80
C ILE A 157 5.17 -16.52 -3.28
N HIS A 158 4.17 -15.69 -3.01
CA HIS A 158 2.80 -15.91 -3.47
C HIS A 158 2.26 -14.62 -4.09
N GLU A 159 1.78 -14.69 -5.34
CA GLU A 159 1.28 -13.55 -6.11
C GLU A 159 2.22 -12.31 -6.12
N GLY A 160 3.53 -12.55 -6.06
CA GLY A 160 4.55 -11.49 -6.03
C GLY A 160 4.88 -10.98 -4.62
N PHE A 161 4.17 -11.41 -3.58
CA PHE A 161 4.48 -11.06 -2.19
C PHE A 161 5.53 -12.00 -1.60
N GLY A 162 6.51 -11.43 -0.91
CA GLY A 162 7.47 -12.19 -0.11
C GLY A 162 6.89 -12.53 1.25
N LEU A 163 6.22 -13.69 1.36
CA LEU A 163 5.53 -14.10 2.59
C LEU A 163 6.51 -14.53 3.67
N VAL A 164 6.22 -14.15 4.91
CA VAL A 164 6.92 -14.57 6.12
C VAL A 164 6.00 -15.46 6.98
N GLU A 165 6.58 -16.26 7.88
CA GLU A 165 5.81 -17.11 8.78
C GLU A 165 5.19 -16.27 9.91
N ASP A 166 3.87 -16.14 9.93
CA ASP A 166 3.14 -15.25 10.83
C ASP A 166 3.34 -15.61 12.31
N SER A 167 3.42 -16.91 12.61
CA SER A 167 3.59 -17.46 13.97
C SER A 167 4.94 -17.12 14.63
N GLU A 168 5.94 -16.72 13.84
CA GLU A 168 7.27 -16.35 14.35
C GLU A 168 7.30 -14.91 14.95
N PHE A 169 6.22 -14.12 14.77
CA PHE A 169 6.25 -12.69 15.06
C PHE A 169 5.13 -12.22 15.99
N LYS A 170 5.47 -11.21 16.79
CA LYS A 170 4.49 -10.45 17.57
C LYS A 170 4.16 -9.16 16.82
N PHE A 171 2.94 -9.06 16.35
CA PHE A 171 2.45 -7.90 15.62
C PHE A 171 1.87 -6.82 16.55
N GLU A 172 2.09 -5.57 16.18
CA GLU A 172 1.50 -4.40 16.81
C GLU A 172 0.58 -3.69 15.83
N SER A 173 -0.63 -3.34 16.26
CA SER A 173 -1.62 -2.62 15.47
C SER A 173 -1.28 -1.13 15.39
N VAL A 174 -1.25 -0.57 14.17
CA VAL A 174 -0.93 0.84 13.92
C VAL A 174 -2.17 1.59 13.46
N LYS A 175 -2.77 2.34 14.38
CA LYS A 175 -3.91 3.23 14.08
C LYS A 175 -3.39 4.50 13.43
N VAL A 176 -3.97 4.90 12.29
CA VAL A 176 -3.56 6.09 11.56
C VAL A 176 -4.76 6.98 11.30
N LYS A 177 -4.66 8.24 11.71
CA LYS A 177 -5.71 9.25 11.49
C LYS A 177 -5.70 9.71 10.03
N LYS A 178 -6.86 10.08 9.51
CA LYS A 178 -6.96 10.79 8.23
C LYS A 178 -6.09 12.05 8.27
N GLY A 179 -5.38 12.32 7.19
CA GLY A 179 -4.42 13.42 7.11
C GLY A 179 -3.00 13.06 7.55
N SER A 180 -2.82 11.96 8.29
CA SER A 180 -1.51 11.42 8.66
C SER A 180 -1.02 10.41 7.63
N VAL A 181 0.29 10.16 7.61
CA VAL A 181 0.95 9.18 6.74
C VAL A 181 1.75 8.21 7.60
N LEU A 182 1.50 6.91 7.45
CA LEU A 182 2.37 5.89 7.98
C LEU A 182 3.50 5.65 6.99
N VAL A 183 4.74 5.89 7.42
CA VAL A 183 5.94 5.65 6.62
C VAL A 183 6.67 4.46 7.21
N PHE A 184 7.05 3.50 6.36
CA PHE A 184 7.79 2.33 6.83
C PHE A 184 8.82 1.84 5.80
N ASP A 185 9.84 1.19 6.32
CA ASP A 185 10.89 0.52 5.54
C ASP A 185 10.31 -0.64 4.74
N SER A 186 10.72 -0.82 3.50
CA SER A 186 10.24 -1.89 2.64
C SER A 186 10.53 -3.30 3.18
N ASN A 187 11.52 -3.44 4.08
CA ASN A 187 11.85 -4.68 4.77
C ASN A 187 11.08 -4.88 6.09
N LEU A 188 10.24 -3.91 6.50
CA LEU A 188 9.41 -4.08 7.69
C LEU A 188 8.39 -5.20 7.46
N VAL A 189 8.37 -6.21 8.34
CA VAL A 189 7.33 -7.23 8.32
C VAL A 189 6.01 -6.60 8.74
N HIS A 190 5.02 -6.73 7.89
CA HIS A 190 3.69 -6.19 8.15
C HIS A 190 2.60 -7.03 7.47
N LYS A 191 1.37 -6.82 7.92
CA LYS A 191 0.17 -7.45 7.34
C LYS A 191 -1.05 -6.56 7.45
N SER A 192 -2.10 -6.89 6.73
CA SER A 192 -3.42 -6.32 6.96
C SER A 192 -3.99 -6.81 8.28
N GLY A 193 -4.60 -5.91 9.07
CA GLY A 193 -5.44 -6.31 10.19
C GLY A 193 -6.82 -6.75 9.71
N ASP A 194 -7.52 -7.52 10.55
CA ASP A 194 -8.86 -8.03 10.27
C ASP A 194 -9.89 -6.89 10.25
N ILE A 195 -10.70 -6.84 9.20
CA ILE A 195 -11.79 -5.90 9.08
C ILE A 195 -13.03 -6.52 9.71
N LYS A 196 -13.46 -5.96 10.83
CA LYS A 196 -14.69 -6.41 11.54
C LYS A 196 -15.93 -5.74 10.97
N GLU A 197 -15.82 -4.43 10.70
CA GLU A 197 -16.92 -3.64 10.17
C GLU A 197 -16.44 -2.50 9.26
N GLY A 198 -17.33 -1.97 8.43
CA GLY A 198 -17.07 -0.82 7.59
C GLY A 198 -16.19 -1.13 6.37
N THR A 199 -15.66 -0.06 5.79
CA THR A 199 -14.85 -0.12 4.59
C THR A 199 -13.59 0.73 4.77
N ARG A 200 -12.43 0.10 4.61
CA ARG A 200 -11.14 0.77 4.66
C ARG A 200 -10.77 1.31 3.28
N TRP A 201 -10.43 2.57 3.22
CA TRP A 201 -9.84 3.22 2.05
C TRP A 201 -8.41 3.64 2.36
N SER A 202 -7.47 3.17 1.57
CA SER A 202 -6.06 3.53 1.72
C SER A 202 -5.35 3.58 0.37
N ALA A 203 -4.31 4.40 0.29
CA ALA A 203 -3.42 4.47 -0.86
C ALA A 203 -1.98 4.22 -0.43
N HIS A 204 -1.21 3.52 -1.26
CA HIS A 204 0.18 3.17 -1.02
C HIS A 204 1.07 3.81 -2.09
N PHE A 205 2.13 4.44 -1.64
CA PHE A 205 3.15 5.06 -2.47
C PHE A 205 4.51 4.48 -2.08
N ARG A 206 5.33 4.17 -3.05
CA ARG A 206 6.63 3.52 -2.84
C ARG A 206 7.72 4.31 -3.51
N PHE A 207 8.84 4.47 -2.81
CA PHE A 207 9.96 5.30 -3.25
C PHE A 207 11.28 4.54 -3.11
N ASN A 208 12.15 4.72 -4.11
CA ASN A 208 13.50 4.17 -4.16
C ASN A 208 14.54 5.27 -4.11
N ASN A 209 15.72 4.92 -3.62
CA ASN A 209 16.95 5.65 -3.80
C ASN A 209 17.63 5.22 -5.10
N MET A 210 17.73 6.12 -6.06
CA MET A 210 18.39 5.83 -7.35
C MET A 210 19.91 5.68 -7.24
N TYR A 211 20.50 6.10 -6.12
CA TYR A 211 21.94 6.01 -5.87
C TYR A 211 22.33 4.85 -4.94
N ASP A 212 21.35 4.03 -4.55
CA ASP A 212 21.65 2.81 -3.79
C ASP A 212 22.56 1.88 -4.60
N PRO A 213 23.73 1.48 -4.07
CA PRO A 213 24.69 0.67 -4.81
C PRO A 213 24.14 -0.69 -5.24
N GLU A 214 23.31 -1.32 -4.39
CA GLU A 214 22.73 -2.61 -4.75
C GLU A 214 21.68 -2.48 -5.85
N TYR A 215 20.91 -1.39 -5.84
CA TYR A 215 19.90 -1.11 -6.86
C TYR A 215 20.56 -0.81 -8.22
N ILE A 216 21.71 -0.09 -8.21
CA ILE A 216 22.53 0.16 -9.41
C ILE A 216 23.11 -1.15 -9.95
N ILE A 217 23.71 -1.99 -9.09
CA ILE A 217 24.31 -3.28 -9.50
C ILE A 217 23.26 -4.22 -10.09
N LYS A 218 22.03 -4.21 -9.56
CA LYS A 218 20.90 -4.99 -10.08
C LYS A 218 20.34 -4.44 -11.40
N GLY A 219 20.80 -3.28 -11.90
CA GLY A 219 20.36 -2.65 -13.14
C GLY A 219 18.95 -2.08 -13.07
N TYR A 220 18.53 -1.57 -11.91
CA TYR A 220 17.20 -0.98 -11.66
C TYR A 220 16.06 -1.93 -12.07
N PRO A 221 15.92 -3.09 -11.44
CA PRO A 221 14.93 -4.07 -11.82
C PRO A 221 13.51 -3.51 -11.74
N HIS A 222 12.68 -3.92 -12.69
CA HIS A 222 11.29 -3.50 -12.74
C HIS A 222 10.47 -4.17 -11.63
N ASN A 223 9.64 -3.38 -10.97
CA ASN A 223 8.75 -3.88 -9.92
C ASN A 223 7.78 -4.94 -10.45
N TYR A 224 7.52 -5.94 -9.62
CA TYR A 224 6.64 -7.06 -9.96
C TYR A 224 7.04 -7.84 -11.23
N ALA A 225 8.26 -7.63 -11.75
CA ALA A 225 8.75 -8.41 -12.86
C ALA A 225 8.99 -9.86 -12.41
N PRO A 226 8.61 -10.87 -13.22
CA PRO A 226 8.97 -12.25 -12.95
C PRO A 226 10.50 -12.39 -12.92
N LYS A 227 11.06 -12.99 -11.86
CA LYS A 227 12.49 -13.32 -11.84
C LYS A 227 12.84 -14.18 -13.05
N GLY A 228 13.77 -13.73 -13.87
CA GLY A 228 14.38 -14.53 -14.93
C GLY A 228 14.04 -14.14 -16.39
N LYS A 229 13.51 -12.94 -16.61
CA LYS A 229 13.40 -12.34 -17.96
C LYS A 229 14.03 -10.94 -17.97
N LEU A 230 15.31 -10.92 -17.80
CA LEU A 230 16.19 -9.85 -18.29
C LEU A 230 17.23 -10.50 -19.17
#